data_65ae156750931e084485acd561eda512
#
_entry.id   65ae156750931e084485acd561eda512
#
_cell.length_a   1.000
_cell.length_b   1.000
_cell.length_c   1.000
_cell.angle_alpha   90.00
_cell.angle_beta   90.00
_cell.angle_gamma   90.00
#
_symmetry.space_group_name_H-M   'P 1'
#
loop_
_entity.id
_entity.type
_entity.pdbx_description
1 polymer ?
#
loop_
_entity_poly.entity_id
_entity_poly.type
_entity_poly.pdbx_seq_one_letter_code
_entity_poly.pdbx_strand_id
1 'polypeptide(L)'
;MDSSHAAPPHTLEGPLEASPQDWDPREFYLLMTALVIPRPIGWMSTVSASGVRNLAPYSYFNLMGSDPFYVAFGSTGVKDTLTNVRETKQFVANIATMHLLERMNFTSGDFPRDEDEFGWAGLTPVPSARVLPPRVGEAKAHLECEVAQVVSDRNTHIVLGRSVHAHV
;
A
#
# COMPACT_ATOMS: atom_id res chain seq x y z
N MET A 1 7.92 -33.42 -20.39
CA MET A 1 7.19 -32.13 -20.26
C MET A 1 5.78 -32.48 -19.83
N ASP A 2 5.61 -32.65 -18.54
CA ASP A 2 4.31 -33.05 -17.98
C ASP A 2 3.70 -31.81 -17.29
N SER A 3 2.73 -31.21 -17.97
CA SER A 3 1.96 -30.08 -17.47
C SER A 3 0.67 -30.59 -16.84
N SER A 4 0.80 -31.31 -15.73
CA SER A 4 -0.37 -31.59 -14.89
C SER A 4 -0.78 -30.33 -14.13
N HIS A 5 -1.50 -29.44 -14.82
CA HIS A 5 -2.36 -28.50 -14.13
C HIS A 5 -3.53 -29.33 -13.57
N ALA A 6 -3.38 -29.79 -12.34
CA ALA A 6 -4.52 -30.32 -11.62
C ALA A 6 -5.58 -29.22 -11.54
N ALA A 7 -6.77 -29.47 -12.10
CA ALA A 7 -7.93 -28.63 -11.92
C ALA A 7 -8.20 -28.46 -10.40
N PRO A 8 -8.72 -27.31 -9.94
CA PRO A 8 -9.06 -27.15 -8.56
C PRO A 8 -10.02 -28.26 -8.11
N PRO A 9 -9.80 -28.88 -6.93
CA PRO A 9 -10.51 -30.10 -6.52
C PRO A 9 -11.99 -29.90 -6.17
N HIS A 10 -12.59 -28.75 -6.48
CA HIS A 10 -13.95 -28.44 -6.03
C HIS A 10 -14.88 -28.12 -7.20
N THR A 11 -15.67 -29.12 -7.61
CA THR A 11 -17.00 -28.86 -8.14
C THR A 11 -17.80 -28.22 -6.98
N LEU A 12 -18.10 -26.93 -7.10
CA LEU A 12 -18.86 -26.19 -6.08
C LEU A 12 -20.32 -26.63 -6.10
N GLU A 13 -20.61 -27.78 -5.50
CA GLU A 13 -21.97 -28.16 -5.13
C GLU A 13 -22.21 -27.71 -3.68
N GLY A 14 -22.76 -26.50 -3.50
CA GLY A 14 -23.09 -25.95 -2.18
C GLY A 14 -22.23 -24.71 -1.79
N PRO A 15 -22.45 -24.16 -0.61
CA PRO A 15 -21.68 -23.02 -0.11
C PRO A 15 -20.22 -23.40 0.09
N LEU A 16 -19.30 -22.53 -0.35
CA LEU A 16 -17.87 -22.68 -0.11
C LEU A 16 -17.54 -22.28 1.31
N GLU A 17 -17.02 -23.22 2.10
CA GLU A 17 -16.44 -22.94 3.42
C GLU A 17 -14.91 -23.06 3.33
N ALA A 18 -14.21 -22.07 3.88
CA ALA A 18 -12.76 -22.02 3.81
C ALA A 18 -12.18 -21.49 5.12
N SER A 19 -11.13 -22.16 5.63
CA SER A 19 -10.34 -21.66 6.73
C SER A 19 -8.86 -21.60 6.33
N PRO A 20 -8.09 -20.62 6.84
CA PRO A 20 -6.69 -20.45 6.44
C PRO A 20 -5.78 -21.64 6.82
N GLN A 21 -6.23 -22.51 7.72
CA GLN A 21 -5.50 -23.70 8.15
C GLN A 21 -5.64 -24.86 7.17
N ASP A 22 -6.75 -24.91 6.42
CA ASP A 22 -7.12 -26.04 5.57
C ASP A 22 -6.85 -25.80 4.09
N TRP A 23 -6.45 -24.56 3.73
CA TRP A 23 -6.21 -24.15 2.36
C TRP A 23 -4.74 -23.85 2.10
N ASP A 24 -4.32 -24.02 0.85
CA ASP A 24 -3.04 -23.45 0.42
C ASP A 24 -3.03 -21.92 0.66
N PRO A 25 -1.98 -21.36 1.26
CA PRO A 25 -1.91 -19.94 1.60
C PRO A 25 -2.12 -19.00 0.41
N ARG A 26 -1.67 -19.40 -0.79
CA ARG A 26 -1.84 -18.61 -2.01
C ARG A 26 -3.28 -18.66 -2.52
N GLU A 27 -3.91 -19.82 -2.48
CA GLU A 27 -5.30 -19.99 -2.87
C GLU A 27 -6.24 -19.25 -1.92
N PHE A 28 -6.00 -19.34 -0.61
CA PHE A 28 -6.73 -18.56 0.38
C PHE A 28 -6.55 -17.06 0.20
N TYR A 29 -5.33 -16.61 -0.10
CA TYR A 29 -5.05 -15.21 -0.45
C TYR A 29 -5.86 -14.76 -1.67
N LEU A 30 -5.89 -15.56 -2.74
CA LEU A 30 -6.66 -15.24 -3.96
C LEU A 30 -8.16 -15.16 -3.66
N LEU A 31 -8.69 -16.09 -2.87
CA LEU A 31 -10.09 -16.07 -2.43
C LEU A 31 -10.40 -14.78 -1.65
N MET A 32 -9.61 -14.44 -0.63
CA MET A 32 -9.82 -13.24 0.19
C MET A 32 -9.75 -11.96 -0.65
N THR A 33 -8.79 -11.86 -1.55
CA THR A 33 -8.63 -10.69 -2.42
C THR A 33 -9.70 -10.58 -3.50
N ALA A 34 -10.35 -11.69 -3.88
CA ALA A 34 -11.49 -11.69 -4.78
C ALA A 34 -12.81 -11.29 -4.08
N LEU A 35 -12.94 -11.59 -2.79
CA LEU A 35 -14.15 -11.25 -2.02
C LEU A 35 -14.21 -9.77 -1.64
N VAL A 36 -13.05 -9.13 -1.43
CA VAL A 36 -12.98 -7.73 -1.00
C VAL A 36 -12.55 -6.84 -2.17
N ILE A 37 -13.52 -6.46 -2.99
CA ILE A 37 -13.35 -5.61 -4.18
C ILE A 37 -14.47 -4.56 -4.26
N PRO A 38 -14.21 -3.39 -4.91
CA PRO A 38 -12.91 -2.91 -5.37
C PRO A 38 -12.00 -2.51 -4.21
N ARG A 39 -10.68 -2.67 -4.40
CA ARG A 39 -9.68 -2.12 -3.48
C ARG A 39 -9.07 -0.86 -4.08
N PRO A 40 -9.17 0.31 -3.44
CA PRO A 40 -8.44 1.48 -3.88
C PRO A 40 -6.94 1.28 -3.67
N ILE A 41 -6.13 1.94 -4.48
CA ILE A 41 -4.68 1.96 -4.31
C ILE A 41 -4.28 3.25 -3.61
N GLY A 42 -3.67 3.12 -2.44
CA GLY A 42 -2.93 4.19 -1.81
C GLY A 42 -1.47 4.15 -2.29
N TRP A 43 -1.04 5.18 -3.00
CA TRP A 43 0.35 5.29 -3.43
C TRP A 43 1.13 6.07 -2.38
N MET A 44 1.81 5.33 -1.48
CA MET A 44 2.41 5.88 -0.27
C MET A 44 3.79 6.45 -0.56
N SER A 45 3.98 7.74 -0.37
CA SER A 45 5.30 8.33 -0.27
C SER A 45 5.73 8.50 1.18
N THR A 46 6.97 8.17 1.45
CA THR A 46 7.63 8.28 2.76
C THR A 46 9.05 8.79 2.59
N VAL A 47 9.68 9.14 3.69
CA VAL A 47 11.09 9.55 3.75
C VAL A 47 11.74 8.81 4.91
N SER A 48 12.93 8.26 4.69
CA SER A 48 13.73 7.65 5.75
C SER A 48 14.29 8.71 6.71
N ALA A 49 14.77 8.30 7.87
CA ALA A 49 15.45 9.20 8.80
C ALA A 49 16.72 9.87 8.20
N SER A 50 17.31 9.26 7.16
CA SER A 50 18.44 9.83 6.42
C SER A 50 18.05 10.72 5.25
N GLY A 51 16.73 10.90 4.99
CA GLY A 51 16.22 11.76 3.92
C GLY A 51 16.01 11.08 2.58
N VAL A 52 16.19 9.76 2.46
CA VAL A 52 15.91 9.01 1.23
C VAL A 52 14.40 8.90 1.05
N ARG A 53 13.92 9.27 -0.13
CA ARG A 53 12.50 9.16 -0.51
C ARG A 53 12.17 7.73 -0.89
N ASN A 54 10.95 7.31 -0.57
CA ASN A 54 10.43 6.03 -0.98
C ASN A 54 8.97 6.19 -1.44
N LEU A 55 8.58 5.45 -2.46
CA LEU A 55 7.25 5.51 -3.07
C LEU A 55 6.78 4.11 -3.45
N ALA A 56 5.72 3.62 -2.81
CA ALA A 56 5.19 2.27 -3.05
C ALA A 56 3.66 2.21 -3.03
N PRO A 57 3.01 1.44 -3.93
CA PRO A 57 1.56 1.26 -3.96
C PRO A 57 1.10 0.18 -2.96
N TYR A 58 -0.04 0.44 -2.32
CA TYR A 58 -0.71 -0.47 -1.39
C TYR A 58 -2.18 -0.64 -1.76
N SER A 59 -2.62 -1.87 -1.99
CA SER A 59 -4.02 -2.20 -2.29
C SER A 59 -4.86 -2.55 -1.05
N TYR A 60 -4.22 -2.75 0.11
CA TYR A 60 -4.90 -2.75 1.39
C TYR A 60 -4.93 -1.32 1.92
N PHE A 61 -5.77 -0.47 1.34
CA PHE A 61 -5.88 0.95 1.66
C PHE A 61 -7.32 1.39 1.68
N ASN A 62 -7.71 2.20 2.67
CA ASN A 62 -9.01 2.86 2.67
C ASN A 62 -9.08 4.03 3.67
N LEU A 63 -10.17 4.83 3.55
CA LEU A 63 -10.59 5.80 4.54
C LEU A 63 -11.28 5.08 5.71
N MET A 64 -10.90 5.40 6.96
CA MET A 64 -11.34 4.67 8.16
C MET A 64 -12.18 5.50 9.13
N GLY A 65 -12.40 6.76 8.88
CA GLY A 65 -13.18 7.62 9.76
C GLY A 65 -13.28 9.05 9.27
N SER A 66 -14.14 9.82 9.91
CA SER A 66 -14.45 11.19 9.52
C SER A 66 -14.27 12.24 10.62
N ASP A 67 -14.07 11.81 11.88
CA ASP A 67 -13.81 12.73 13.01
C ASP A 67 -12.93 12.01 14.07
N PRO A 68 -11.63 12.18 14.02
CA PRO A 68 -10.85 12.77 12.93
C PRO A 68 -10.83 11.90 11.66
N PHE A 69 -10.42 12.49 10.52
CA PHE A 69 -10.23 11.74 9.29
C PHE A 69 -9.01 10.83 9.40
N TYR A 70 -9.25 9.53 9.29
CA TYR A 70 -8.20 8.51 9.25
C TYR A 70 -8.16 7.80 7.91
N VAL A 71 -6.95 7.49 7.47
CA VAL A 71 -6.70 6.52 6.41
C VAL A 71 -5.88 5.35 7.00
N ALA A 72 -6.08 4.16 6.47
CA ALA A 72 -5.27 3.02 6.84
C ALA A 72 -4.71 2.34 5.60
N PHE A 73 -3.50 1.78 5.75
CA PHE A 73 -2.96 0.84 4.77
C PHE A 73 -2.30 -0.35 5.46
N GLY A 74 -2.33 -1.50 4.77
CA GLY A 74 -1.73 -2.74 5.24
C GLY A 74 -0.45 -3.06 4.48
N SER A 75 0.60 -3.41 5.22
CA SER A 75 1.85 -3.95 4.68
C SER A 75 2.01 -5.41 5.07
N THR A 76 2.31 -6.26 4.10
CA THR A 76 2.77 -7.62 4.36
C THR A 76 4.30 -7.59 4.37
N GLY A 77 4.87 -7.93 5.50
CA GLY A 77 6.30 -7.83 5.75
C GLY A 77 6.79 -6.42 6.10
N VAL A 78 8.03 -6.36 6.57
CA VAL A 78 8.73 -5.12 6.88
C VAL A 78 9.37 -4.60 5.60
N LYS A 79 8.73 -3.61 5.00
CA LYS A 79 9.21 -2.89 3.81
C LYS A 79 9.69 -1.49 4.18
N ASP A 80 10.35 -0.80 3.25
CA ASP A 80 10.89 0.55 3.47
C ASP A 80 9.81 1.55 3.91
N THR A 81 8.64 1.53 3.27
CA THR A 81 7.50 2.35 3.70
C THR A 81 7.17 2.13 5.18
N LEU A 82 7.08 0.87 5.64
CA LEU A 82 6.77 0.57 7.04
C LEU A 82 7.88 1.04 7.99
N THR A 83 9.12 0.84 7.60
CA THR A 83 10.29 1.31 8.37
C THR A 83 10.26 2.82 8.49
N ASN A 84 10.09 3.53 7.37
CA ASN A 84 10.05 4.98 7.32
C ASN A 84 8.91 5.57 8.17
N VAL A 85 7.69 5.02 8.08
CA VAL A 85 6.56 5.51 8.91
C VAL A 85 6.74 5.22 10.41
N ARG A 86 7.49 4.19 10.77
CA ARG A 86 7.86 3.93 12.17
C ARG A 86 8.88 4.93 12.68
N GLU A 87 9.82 5.34 11.85
CA GLU A 87 10.89 6.30 12.18
C GLU A 87 10.36 7.74 12.17
N THR A 88 9.76 8.19 11.07
CA THR A 88 9.41 9.59 10.84
C THR A 88 7.99 9.96 11.26
N LYS A 89 7.11 8.97 11.47
CA LYS A 89 5.69 9.14 11.84
C LYS A 89 4.87 9.91 10.81
N GLN A 90 5.29 9.92 9.56
CA GLN A 90 4.64 10.70 8.50
C GLN A 90 4.61 9.93 7.18
N PHE A 91 3.58 10.18 6.38
CA PHE A 91 3.48 9.71 5.00
C PHE A 91 2.50 10.59 4.19
N VAL A 92 2.56 10.45 2.88
CA VAL A 92 1.53 10.98 1.99
C VAL A 92 0.87 9.84 1.23
N ALA A 93 -0.45 9.79 1.23
CA ALA A 93 -1.21 8.92 0.34
C ALA A 93 -1.55 9.70 -0.93
N ASN A 94 -0.91 9.35 -2.04
CA ASN A 94 -1.19 9.93 -3.34
C ASN A 94 -2.26 9.10 -4.04
N ILE A 95 -3.23 9.75 -4.67
CA ILE A 95 -4.32 9.10 -5.40
C ILE A 95 -3.90 8.94 -6.86
N ALA A 96 -3.54 7.72 -7.23
CA ALA A 96 -3.14 7.40 -8.59
C ALA A 96 -4.34 7.36 -9.55
N THR A 97 -4.12 7.79 -10.79
CA THR A 97 -5.09 7.69 -11.88
C THR A 97 -4.59 6.68 -12.93
N MET A 98 -5.47 6.29 -13.86
CA MET A 98 -5.11 5.35 -14.94
C MET A 98 -3.90 5.80 -15.77
N HIS A 99 -3.71 7.10 -15.95
CA HIS A 99 -2.54 7.65 -16.67
C HIS A 99 -1.20 7.40 -15.96
N LEU A 100 -1.24 7.10 -14.67
CA LEU A 100 -0.06 6.82 -13.85
C LEU A 100 0.12 5.32 -13.56
N LEU A 101 -0.75 4.46 -14.09
CA LEU A 101 -0.78 3.04 -13.78
C LEU A 101 0.58 2.35 -13.95
N GLU A 102 1.24 2.57 -15.08
CA GLU A 102 2.54 1.94 -15.38
C GLU A 102 3.63 2.41 -14.41
N ARG A 103 3.71 3.73 -14.17
CA ARG A 103 4.68 4.32 -13.23
C ARG A 103 4.42 3.86 -11.80
N MET A 104 3.16 3.82 -11.39
CA MET A 104 2.77 3.31 -10.08
C MET A 104 3.13 1.84 -9.93
N ASN A 105 2.81 1.02 -10.93
CA ASN A 105 3.16 -0.41 -10.92
C ASN A 105 4.68 -0.62 -10.90
N PHE A 106 5.44 0.21 -11.61
CA PHE A 106 6.90 0.16 -11.58
C PHE A 106 7.45 0.36 -10.16
N THR A 107 6.88 1.30 -9.37
CA THR A 107 7.29 1.52 -7.97
C THR A 107 6.85 0.42 -7.00
N SER A 108 6.19 -0.64 -7.46
CA SER A 108 5.89 -1.83 -6.66
C SER A 108 7.06 -2.85 -6.64
N GLY A 109 8.09 -2.62 -7.45
CA GLY A 109 9.28 -3.46 -7.51
C GLY A 109 10.11 -3.42 -6.22
N ASP A 110 11.02 -4.37 -6.09
CA ASP A 110 11.97 -4.39 -4.98
C ASP A 110 13.18 -3.52 -5.36
N PHE A 111 13.30 -2.38 -4.70
CA PHE A 111 14.43 -1.46 -4.84
C PHE A 111 15.34 -1.54 -3.61
N PRO A 112 16.65 -1.27 -3.74
CA PRO A 112 17.52 -1.06 -2.59
C PRO A 112 17.03 0.12 -1.75
N ARG A 113 17.17 0.04 -0.42
CA ARG A 113 16.67 1.02 0.54
C ARG A 113 17.22 2.44 0.36
N ASP A 114 18.36 2.59 -0.28
CA ASP A 114 19.05 3.85 -0.58
C ASP A 114 18.69 4.44 -1.96
N GLU A 115 17.79 3.78 -2.68
CA GLU A 115 17.30 4.24 -3.97
C GLU A 115 15.97 5.01 -3.84
N ASP A 116 15.74 5.90 -4.80
CA ASP A 116 14.59 6.80 -4.85
C ASP A 116 13.67 6.41 -6.01
N GLU A 117 12.54 5.79 -5.71
CA GLU A 117 11.57 5.36 -6.72
C GLU A 117 10.96 6.52 -7.52
N PHE A 118 10.91 7.75 -6.98
CA PHE A 118 10.48 8.91 -7.76
C PHE A 118 11.38 9.12 -8.97
N GLY A 119 12.69 9.07 -8.76
CA GLY A 119 13.68 9.23 -9.83
C GLY A 119 13.57 8.12 -10.87
N TRP A 120 13.49 6.87 -10.43
CA TRP A 120 13.38 5.70 -11.30
C TRP A 120 12.09 5.68 -12.11
N ALA A 121 10.98 6.10 -11.54
CA ALA A 121 9.68 6.15 -12.23
C ALA A 121 9.47 7.44 -13.05
N GLY A 122 10.45 8.35 -13.06
CA GLY A 122 10.35 9.65 -13.76
C GLY A 122 9.25 10.54 -13.21
N LEU A 123 9.04 10.51 -11.86
CA LEU A 123 8.01 11.27 -11.16
C LEU A 123 8.61 12.50 -10.49
N THR A 124 7.80 13.54 -10.36
CA THR A 124 8.19 14.80 -9.75
C THR A 124 7.85 14.83 -8.26
N PRO A 125 8.85 14.82 -7.35
CA PRO A 125 8.57 15.01 -5.93
C PRO A 125 8.26 16.49 -5.66
N VAL A 126 7.03 16.77 -5.22
CA VAL A 126 6.56 18.12 -4.85
C VAL A 126 6.51 18.23 -3.34
N PRO A 127 7.06 19.28 -2.72
CA PRO A 127 7.04 19.45 -1.27
C PRO A 127 5.61 19.43 -0.70
N SER A 128 5.44 18.75 0.41
CA SER A 128 4.22 18.76 1.21
C SER A 128 4.11 20.06 2.04
N ALA A 129 2.90 20.35 2.51
CA ALA A 129 2.63 21.54 3.32
C ALA A 129 2.81 21.31 4.84
N ARG A 130 2.59 20.07 5.31
CA ARG A 130 2.52 19.73 6.73
C ARG A 130 3.43 18.59 7.15
N VAL A 131 3.89 17.75 6.20
CA VAL A 131 4.73 16.58 6.47
C VAL A 131 5.98 16.60 5.61
N LEU A 132 6.98 15.81 6.00
CA LEU A 132 8.26 15.74 5.28
C LEU A 132 8.18 14.97 3.95
N PRO A 133 7.48 13.83 3.86
CA PRO A 133 7.39 13.08 2.61
C PRO A 133 6.80 13.93 1.49
N PRO A 134 7.38 13.91 0.27
CA PRO A 134 6.88 14.68 -0.86
C PRO A 134 5.61 14.06 -1.43
N ARG A 135 4.84 14.86 -2.14
CA ARG A 135 3.71 14.45 -2.98
C ARG A 135 4.22 14.03 -4.36
N VAL A 136 3.49 13.16 -5.04
CA VAL A 136 3.69 12.87 -6.47
C VAL A 136 3.06 13.99 -7.29
N GLY A 137 3.86 14.81 -7.97
CA GLY A 137 3.39 15.99 -8.69
C GLY A 137 2.37 15.70 -9.79
N GLU A 138 2.43 14.53 -10.40
CA GLU A 138 1.53 14.07 -11.46
C GLU A 138 0.20 13.50 -10.93
N ALA A 139 0.10 13.18 -9.63
CA ALA A 139 -1.15 12.71 -9.03
C ALA A 139 -2.14 13.87 -8.83
N LYS A 140 -3.44 13.57 -8.90
CA LYS A 140 -4.50 14.58 -8.85
C LYS A 140 -4.93 14.96 -7.43
N ALA A 141 -4.70 14.10 -6.47
CA ALA A 141 -5.05 14.36 -5.07
C ALA A 141 -4.06 13.68 -4.12
N HIS A 142 -3.87 14.28 -2.95
CA HIS A 142 -2.90 13.84 -1.96
C HIS A 142 -3.46 14.05 -0.56
N LEU A 143 -3.23 13.10 0.32
CA LEU A 143 -3.54 13.18 1.75
C LEU A 143 -2.23 13.15 2.53
N GLU A 144 -1.87 14.25 3.15
CA GLU A 144 -0.74 14.31 4.08
C GLU A 144 -1.18 13.78 5.44
N CYS A 145 -0.41 12.83 5.97
CA CYS A 145 -0.81 12.08 7.14
C CYS A 145 0.29 12.00 8.20
N GLU A 146 -0.14 12.12 9.46
CA GLU A 146 0.64 11.76 10.65
C GLU A 146 0.21 10.38 11.14
N VAL A 147 1.19 9.52 11.45
CA VAL A 147 0.92 8.17 11.95
C VAL A 147 0.33 8.25 13.36
N ALA A 148 -0.90 7.79 13.51
CA ALA A 148 -1.56 7.68 14.79
C ALA A 148 -1.22 6.36 15.49
N GLN A 149 -1.18 5.25 14.73
CA GLN A 149 -0.91 3.93 15.27
C GLN A 149 -0.36 2.98 14.19
N VAL A 150 0.47 2.05 14.62
CA VAL A 150 0.87 0.88 13.82
C VAL A 150 0.50 -0.36 14.62
N VAL A 151 -0.42 -1.15 14.10
CA VAL A 151 -0.80 -2.45 14.65
C VAL A 151 -0.05 -3.53 13.90
N SER A 152 0.59 -4.44 14.62
CA SER A 152 1.39 -5.51 14.01
C SER A 152 1.00 -6.86 14.60
N ASP A 153 0.72 -7.82 13.73
CA ASP A 153 0.57 -9.23 14.08
C ASP A 153 1.32 -10.08 13.06
N ARG A 154 2.30 -10.82 13.53
CA ARG A 154 3.22 -11.63 12.68
C ARG A 154 3.78 -10.78 11.52
N ASN A 155 3.45 -11.16 10.29
CA ASN A 155 3.90 -10.51 9.06
C ASN A 155 2.91 -9.46 8.51
N THR A 156 1.82 -9.19 9.24
CA THR A 156 0.81 -8.19 8.87
C THR A 156 0.98 -6.93 9.71
N HIS A 157 1.06 -5.79 9.05
CA HIS A 157 1.21 -4.49 9.70
C HIS A 157 0.17 -3.53 9.13
N ILE A 158 -0.64 -2.95 10.01
CA ILE A 158 -1.65 -1.95 9.64
C ILE A 158 -1.18 -0.60 10.16
N VAL A 159 -1.00 0.34 9.27
CA VAL A 159 -0.66 1.73 9.59
C VAL A 159 -1.94 2.55 9.56
N LEU A 160 -2.25 3.20 10.68
CA LEU A 160 -3.34 4.16 10.78
C LEU A 160 -2.76 5.57 10.79
N GLY A 161 -3.09 6.37 9.79
CA GLY A 161 -2.66 7.75 9.65
C GLY A 161 -3.83 8.72 9.79
N ARG A 162 -3.63 9.77 10.59
CA ARG A 162 -4.56 10.90 10.65
C ARG A 162 -4.24 11.85 9.50
N SER A 163 -5.21 12.13 8.64
CA SER A 163 -5.07 13.14 7.58
C SER A 163 -5.00 14.54 8.21
N VAL A 164 -3.92 15.25 7.94
CA VAL A 164 -3.66 16.61 8.47
C VAL A 164 -3.74 17.66 7.38
N HIS A 165 -3.71 17.30 6.11
CA HIS A 165 -3.88 18.19 4.98
C HIS A 165 -4.24 17.41 3.71
N ALA A 166 -5.03 18.02 2.83
CA ALA A 166 -5.39 17.48 1.54
C ALA A 166 -5.10 18.47 0.42
N HIS A 167 -4.65 17.96 -0.72
CA HIS A 167 -4.49 18.70 -1.97
C HIS A 167 -5.36 18.04 -3.05
N VAL A 168 -6.02 18.85 -3.87
CA VAL A 168 -6.88 18.43 -4.99
C VAL A 168 -6.64 19.35 -6.19
#